data_e89d7830f58d6cabb45fa6bfce3ff9cd
#
_entry.id   e89d7830f58d6cabb45fa6bfce3ff9cd
#
_cell.length_a   1.000
_cell.length_b   1.000
_cell.length_c   1.000
_cell.angle_alpha   90.00
_cell.angle_beta   90.00
_cell.angle_gamma   90.00
#
_symmetry.space_group_name_H-M   'P 1'
#
loop_
_entity.id
_entity.type
_entity.pdbx_description
1 polymer ?
#
loop_
_entity_poly.entity_id
_entity_poly.type
_entity_poly.pdbx_seq_one_letter_code
_entity_poly.pdbx_strand_id
1 'polypeptide(L)'
;PPVDEAPSNYIITGRYVLTADAWGEIAALQPGRGGELQLTDALKAQAARAPFHAVLSDVSRHDTGNPLGFLTASIELGLVNPELQGDLRTFLGNLEY
;
A
#
# COMPACT_ATOMS: atom_id res chain seq x y z
N PRO A 1 -13.22 3.52 2.38
CA PRO A 1 -14.66 3.41 2.62
C PRO A 1 -14.94 2.36 3.71
N PRO A 2 -16.10 2.39 4.36
CA PRO A 2 -16.55 1.27 5.18
C PRO A 2 -16.57 -0.04 4.39
N VAL A 3 -16.49 -1.18 5.07
CA VAL A 3 -16.38 -2.50 4.41
C VAL A 3 -17.59 -2.80 3.53
N ASP A 4 -18.77 -2.36 3.96
CA ASP A 4 -20.04 -2.48 3.25
C ASP A 4 -20.17 -1.57 2.03
N GLU A 5 -19.37 -0.51 1.95
CA GLU A 5 -19.30 0.41 0.82
C GLU A 5 -18.12 0.11 -0.13
N ALA A 6 -17.28 -0.86 0.20
CA ALA A 6 -16.12 -1.18 -0.61
C ALA A 6 -16.53 -1.85 -1.92
N PRO A 7 -16.11 -1.33 -3.09
CA PRO A 7 -16.51 -1.90 -4.39
C PRO A 7 -15.87 -3.27 -4.66
N SER A 8 -14.83 -3.64 -3.94
CA SER A 8 -14.13 -4.92 -4.09
C SER A 8 -13.24 -5.20 -2.86
N ASN A 9 -12.67 -6.41 -2.81
CA ASN A 9 -11.66 -6.81 -1.83
C ASN A 9 -10.23 -6.40 -2.23
N TYR A 10 -10.05 -5.74 -3.36
CA TYR A 10 -8.76 -5.23 -3.78
C TYR A 10 -8.47 -3.90 -3.13
N ILE A 11 -7.21 -3.70 -2.74
CA ILE A 11 -6.71 -2.45 -2.18
C ILE A 11 -5.64 -1.86 -3.09
N ILE A 12 -5.58 -0.54 -3.12
CA ILE A 12 -4.51 0.17 -3.81
C ILE A 12 -3.29 0.19 -2.89
N THR A 13 -2.20 -0.40 -3.36
CA THR A 13 -0.94 -0.48 -2.59
C THR A 13 0.02 0.66 -2.88
N GLY A 14 -0.36 1.56 -3.79
CA GLY A 14 0.49 2.62 -4.30
C GLY A 14 1.23 2.22 -5.57
N ARG A 15 2.18 3.01 -5.99
CA ARG A 15 2.92 2.93 -7.25
C ARG A 15 2.02 3.12 -8.46
N TYR A 16 2.03 4.34 -8.97
CA TYR A 16 1.21 4.76 -10.10
C TYR A 16 2.09 5.17 -11.26
N VAL A 17 1.69 4.79 -12.46
CA VAL A 17 2.16 5.39 -13.70
C VAL A 17 0.97 6.13 -14.30
N LEU A 18 1.05 7.45 -14.32
CA LEU A 18 -0.04 8.32 -14.72
C LEU A 18 0.35 9.07 -16.00
N THR A 19 -0.62 9.30 -16.84
CA THR A 19 -0.49 10.16 -18.02
C THR A 19 -0.56 11.64 -17.62
N ALA A 20 -0.09 12.54 -18.47
CA ALA A 20 0.02 13.96 -18.14
C ALA A 20 -1.32 14.65 -17.82
N ASP A 21 -2.43 14.11 -18.32
CA ASP A 21 -3.79 14.59 -18.01
C ASP A 21 -4.19 14.39 -16.54
N ALA A 22 -3.52 13.50 -15.79
CA ALA A 22 -3.72 13.36 -14.35
C ALA A 22 -3.49 14.67 -13.58
N TRP A 23 -2.60 15.53 -14.06
CA TRP A 23 -2.35 16.83 -13.42
C TRP A 23 -3.60 17.73 -13.42
N GLY A 24 -4.40 17.66 -14.47
CA GLY A 24 -5.68 18.37 -14.52
C GLY A 24 -6.66 17.90 -13.45
N GLU A 25 -6.76 16.58 -13.24
CA GLU A 25 -7.62 16.01 -12.21
C GLU A 25 -7.12 16.34 -10.81
N ILE A 26 -5.80 16.29 -10.59
CA ILE A 26 -5.19 16.66 -9.31
C ILE A 26 -5.44 18.13 -8.98
N ALA A 27 -5.29 19.01 -9.96
CA ALA A 27 -5.53 20.45 -9.80
C ALA A 27 -7.01 20.77 -9.50
N ALA A 28 -7.93 19.93 -9.95
CA ALA A 28 -9.36 20.09 -9.74
C ALA A 28 -9.88 19.45 -8.43
N LEU A 29 -9.01 18.77 -7.66
CA LEU A 29 -9.40 18.11 -6.42
C LEU A 29 -10.06 19.09 -5.44
N GLN A 30 -11.12 18.62 -4.82
CA GLN A 30 -11.76 19.29 -3.69
C GLN A 30 -11.45 18.50 -2.40
N PRO A 31 -11.43 19.16 -1.24
CA PRO A 31 -11.27 18.47 0.02
C PRO A 31 -12.36 17.38 0.19
N GLY A 32 -11.90 16.15 0.37
CA GLY A 32 -12.76 15.00 0.59
C GLY A 32 -13.03 14.75 2.08
N ARG A 33 -13.24 13.48 2.41
CA ARG A 33 -13.48 13.06 3.80
C ARG A 33 -12.29 13.44 4.69
N GLY A 34 -12.55 14.12 5.78
CA GLY A 34 -11.51 14.64 6.69
C GLY A 34 -10.89 15.96 6.27
N GLY A 35 -11.33 16.59 5.18
CA GLY A 35 -10.81 17.86 4.70
C GLY A 35 -9.49 17.75 3.93
N GLU A 36 -9.04 16.54 3.61
CA GLU A 36 -7.81 16.28 2.85
C GLU A 36 -8.08 16.12 1.36
N LEU A 37 -7.10 16.51 0.54
CA LEU A 37 -7.09 16.21 -0.89
C LEU A 37 -6.62 14.76 -1.10
N GLN A 38 -7.49 13.93 -1.65
CA GLN A 38 -7.22 12.51 -1.85
C GLN A 38 -6.83 12.23 -3.31
N LEU A 39 -5.61 11.73 -3.52
CA LEU A 39 -5.15 11.33 -4.87
C LEU A 39 -6.11 10.31 -5.52
N THR A 40 -6.69 9.41 -4.73
CA THR A 40 -7.64 8.41 -5.22
C THR A 40 -8.88 9.01 -5.87
N ASP A 41 -9.30 10.21 -5.50
CA ASP A 41 -10.42 10.91 -6.14
C ASP A 41 -10.03 11.39 -7.54
N ALA A 42 -8.80 11.90 -7.73
CA ALA A 42 -8.28 12.24 -9.04
C ALA A 42 -8.15 10.99 -9.94
N LEU A 43 -7.64 9.87 -9.39
CA LEU A 43 -7.54 8.61 -10.13
C LEU A 43 -8.91 8.08 -10.55
N LYS A 44 -9.91 8.20 -9.69
CA LYS A 44 -11.30 7.84 -10.01
C LYS A 44 -11.87 8.70 -11.13
N ALA A 45 -11.63 10.01 -11.12
CA ALA A 45 -12.05 10.91 -12.17
C ALA A 45 -11.38 10.59 -13.51
N GLN A 46 -10.08 10.29 -13.50
CA GLN A 46 -9.34 9.88 -14.69
C GLN A 46 -9.86 8.54 -15.23
N ALA A 47 -10.07 7.54 -14.36
CA ALA A 47 -10.57 6.23 -14.75
C ALA A 47 -11.98 6.27 -15.37
N ALA A 48 -12.78 7.28 -15.05
CA ALA A 48 -14.09 7.48 -15.66
C ALA A 48 -14.03 8.00 -17.10
N ARG A 49 -12.89 8.53 -17.53
CA ARG A 49 -12.71 9.17 -18.86
C ARG A 49 -11.84 8.39 -19.81
N ALA A 50 -10.92 7.60 -19.28
CA ALA A 50 -9.92 6.88 -20.06
C ALA A 50 -9.68 5.48 -19.47
N PRO A 51 -9.17 4.52 -20.27
CA PRO A 51 -8.76 3.22 -19.74
C PRO A 51 -7.75 3.36 -18.61
N PHE A 52 -8.02 2.72 -17.50
CA PHE A 52 -7.16 2.69 -16.32
C PHE A 52 -6.89 1.24 -15.95
N HIS A 53 -5.63 0.85 -15.95
CA HIS A 53 -5.25 -0.54 -15.74
C HIS A 53 -4.74 -0.74 -14.31
N ALA A 54 -5.20 -1.80 -13.66
CA ALA A 54 -4.68 -2.25 -12.38
C ALA A 54 -3.80 -3.49 -12.60
N VAL A 55 -2.62 -3.49 -12.02
CA VAL A 55 -1.75 -4.66 -11.99
C VAL A 55 -1.96 -5.35 -10.64
N LEU A 56 -2.46 -6.58 -10.69
CA LEU A 56 -2.56 -7.41 -9.50
C LEU A 56 -1.18 -7.93 -9.13
N SER A 57 -0.87 -7.89 -7.86
CA SER A 57 0.41 -8.35 -7.32
C SER A 57 0.16 -9.29 -6.16
N ASP A 58 0.89 -10.38 -6.13
CA ASP A 58 0.95 -11.39 -5.06
C ASP A 58 2.13 -11.15 -4.10
N VAL A 59 2.86 -10.06 -4.28
CA VAL A 59 3.97 -9.68 -3.40
C VAL A 59 3.45 -9.39 -1.99
N SER A 60 4.12 -9.95 -0.99
CA SER A 60 3.82 -9.67 0.41
C SER A 60 3.83 -8.17 0.69
N ARG A 61 2.75 -7.69 1.28
CA ARG A 61 2.60 -6.30 1.69
C ARG A 61 2.70 -6.21 3.21
N HIS A 62 3.57 -5.33 3.66
CA HIS A 62 3.73 -5.03 5.08
C HIS A 62 3.16 -3.64 5.40
N ASP A 63 2.32 -3.57 6.42
CA ASP A 63 1.86 -2.30 6.97
C ASP A 63 2.80 -1.86 8.09
N THR A 64 3.72 -0.97 7.75
CA THR A 64 4.71 -0.44 8.69
C THR A 64 4.23 0.82 9.43
N GLY A 65 2.98 1.21 9.23
CA GLY A 65 2.38 2.38 9.88
C GLY A 65 2.02 2.18 11.36
N ASN A 66 2.20 0.96 11.86
CA ASN A 66 2.02 0.64 13.29
C ASN A 66 3.21 -0.17 13.82
N PRO A 67 3.47 -0.13 15.16
CA PRO A 67 4.66 -0.76 15.73
C PRO A 67 4.75 -2.27 15.47
N LEU A 68 3.65 -3.00 15.57
CA LEU A 68 3.63 -4.45 15.32
C LEU A 68 3.93 -4.76 13.85
N GLY A 69 3.28 -4.07 12.93
CA GLY A 69 3.52 -4.24 11.50
C GLY A 69 4.97 -3.92 11.09
N PHE A 70 5.58 -2.92 11.72
CA PHE A 70 7.00 -2.61 11.52
C PHE A 70 7.92 -3.74 12.01
N LEU A 71 7.66 -4.29 13.20
CA LEU A 71 8.46 -5.38 13.76
C LEU A 71 8.29 -6.67 12.95
N THR A 72 7.08 -7.05 12.59
CA THR A 72 6.81 -8.25 11.79
C THR A 72 7.45 -8.13 10.40
N ALA A 73 7.32 -6.99 9.74
CA ALA A 73 7.97 -6.74 8.46
C ALA A 73 9.50 -6.86 8.56
N SER A 74 10.11 -6.30 9.60
CA SER A 74 11.54 -6.37 9.83
C SER A 74 12.02 -7.82 10.01
N ILE A 75 11.28 -8.62 10.78
CA ILE A 75 11.58 -10.03 10.99
C ILE A 75 11.44 -10.83 9.69
N GLU A 76 10.32 -10.69 8.98
CA GLU A 76 10.06 -11.44 7.75
C GLU A 76 11.09 -11.11 6.67
N LEU A 77 11.41 -9.83 6.48
CA LEU A 77 12.44 -9.40 5.52
C LEU A 77 13.85 -9.85 5.94
N GLY A 78 14.15 -9.83 7.24
CA GLY A 78 15.41 -10.34 7.77
C GLY A 78 15.56 -11.85 7.55
N LEU A 79 14.49 -12.62 7.68
CA LEU A 79 14.48 -14.08 7.49
C LEU A 79 14.68 -14.53 6.02
N VAL A 80 14.45 -13.66 5.06
CA VAL A 80 14.73 -13.93 3.63
C VAL A 80 16.02 -13.28 3.15
N ASN A 81 16.64 -12.42 3.96
CA ASN A 81 17.93 -11.81 3.63
C ASN A 81 19.08 -12.83 3.87
N PRO A 82 19.88 -13.18 2.84
CA PRO A 82 20.95 -14.18 2.98
C PRO A 82 21.99 -13.86 4.05
N GLU A 83 22.26 -12.58 4.29
CA GLU A 83 23.27 -12.14 5.27
C GLU A 83 22.76 -12.18 6.72
N LEU A 84 21.44 -12.06 6.91
CA LEU A 84 20.83 -11.92 8.25
C LEU A 84 20.12 -13.18 8.73
N GLN A 85 19.62 -13.99 7.80
CA GLN A 85 18.68 -15.07 8.12
C GLN A 85 19.22 -16.08 9.14
N GLY A 86 20.52 -16.41 9.12
CA GLY A 86 21.14 -17.39 10.02
C GLY A 86 21.13 -16.93 11.46
N ASP A 87 21.68 -15.76 11.70
CA ASP A 87 21.78 -15.17 13.04
C ASP A 87 20.39 -14.81 13.58
N LEU A 88 19.51 -14.29 12.71
CA LEU A 88 18.14 -13.95 13.11
C LEU A 88 17.33 -15.20 13.52
N ARG A 89 17.46 -16.32 12.79
CA ARG A 89 16.79 -17.58 13.19
C ARG A 89 17.32 -18.08 14.54
N THR A 90 18.62 -18.03 14.77
CA THR A 90 19.23 -18.39 16.03
C THR A 90 18.73 -17.50 17.17
N PHE A 91 18.70 -16.21 16.96
CA PHE A 91 18.20 -15.25 17.94
C PHE A 91 16.72 -15.52 18.29
N LEU A 92 15.87 -15.66 17.29
CA LEU A 92 14.44 -15.91 17.50
C LEU A 92 14.18 -17.26 18.20
N GLY A 93 14.99 -18.29 17.89
CA GLY A 93 14.89 -19.61 18.53
C GLY A 93 15.30 -19.62 20.00
N ASN A 94 16.07 -18.65 20.45
CA ASN A 94 16.52 -18.50 21.83
C ASN A 94 15.67 -17.54 22.67
N LEU A 95 14.63 -16.94 22.09
CA LEU A 95 13.71 -16.10 22.85
C LEU A 95 12.86 -16.95 23.79
N GLU A 96 12.90 -16.60 25.08
CA GLU A 96 11.99 -17.12 26.10
C GLU A 96 10.79 -16.16 26.23
N TYR A 97 9.57 -16.70 26.23
CA TYR A 97 8.31 -15.93 26.36
C TYR A 97 7.25 -16.72 27.13
#